data_34c2eacb8b69a34b6a2fdb513d4036f7
#
_entry.id   34c2eacb8b69a34b6a2fdb513d4036f7
#
_cell.length_a   1.000
_cell.length_b   1.000
_cell.length_c   1.000
_cell.angle_alpha   90.00
_cell.angle_beta   90.00
_cell.angle_gamma   90.00
#
_symmetry.space_group_name_H-M   'P 1'
#
loop_
_entity.id
_entity.type
_entity.pdbx_description
1 polymer ?
#
loop_
_entity_poly.entity_id
_entity_poly.type
_entity_poly.pdbx_seq_one_letter_code
_entity_poly.pdbx_strand_id
1 'polypeptide(L)'
;MVYTQDDDFTGCLNALAPQYVQAAALLHHYRGIAGNALRNMDLAHPVKLKKWFYVLRPLLAARWAVKQGGIPPMTLAELMSEWQTDCAAQITDLVAIKAEQDESYLHTLSPELQRLTIDLYNEVSELFAPATQAADSGPLNELFRETLAAVYP
;
A
#
# COMPACT_ATOMS: atom_id res chain seq x y z
N MET A 1 -0.26 -10.14 -12.07
CA MET A 1 -0.11 -11.01 -13.25
C MET A 1 1.38 -11.12 -13.53
N VAL A 2 1.94 -12.32 -13.55
CA VAL A 2 3.35 -12.59 -13.93
C VAL A 2 3.33 -13.06 -15.36
N TYR A 3 4.00 -12.34 -16.26
CA TYR A 3 4.03 -12.67 -17.69
C TYR A 3 5.15 -13.66 -18.03
N THR A 4 6.28 -13.52 -17.35
CA THR A 4 7.43 -14.42 -17.44
C THR A 4 8.12 -14.38 -16.11
N GLN A 5 8.43 -15.53 -15.52
CA GLN A 5 9.15 -15.63 -14.26
C GLN A 5 10.44 -16.40 -14.53
N ASP A 6 11.55 -15.75 -14.20
CA ASP A 6 12.84 -16.39 -13.99
C ASP A 6 12.98 -16.55 -12.49
N ASP A 7 12.91 -17.79 -12.00
CA ASP A 7 12.89 -18.08 -10.56
C ASP A 7 14.21 -17.68 -9.90
N ASP A 8 15.35 -17.85 -10.58
CA ASP A 8 16.65 -17.49 -10.06
C ASP A 8 16.79 -15.98 -9.92
N PHE A 9 16.43 -15.21 -10.97
CA PHE A 9 16.44 -13.75 -10.92
C PHE A 9 15.46 -13.21 -9.87
N THR A 10 14.24 -13.74 -9.85
CA THR A 10 13.21 -13.31 -8.90
C THR A 10 13.63 -13.61 -7.47
N GLY A 11 14.27 -14.75 -7.22
CA GLY A 11 14.81 -15.13 -5.91
C GLY A 11 15.90 -14.16 -5.44
N CYS A 12 16.86 -13.88 -6.29
CA CYS A 12 17.94 -12.91 -5.99
C CYS A 12 17.41 -11.49 -5.76
N LEU A 13 16.47 -11.04 -6.60
CA LEU A 13 15.85 -9.72 -6.45
C LEU A 13 15.08 -9.60 -5.13
N ASN A 14 14.31 -10.61 -4.77
CA ASN A 14 13.56 -10.63 -3.50
C ASN A 14 14.47 -10.65 -2.27
N ALA A 15 15.64 -11.28 -2.37
CA ALA A 15 16.64 -11.26 -1.29
C ALA A 15 17.30 -9.88 -1.12
N LEU A 16 17.49 -9.15 -2.21
CA LEU A 16 18.11 -7.81 -2.21
C LEU A 16 17.10 -6.70 -1.88
N ALA A 17 15.87 -6.80 -2.35
CA ALA A 17 14.87 -5.74 -2.26
C ALA A 17 14.69 -5.11 -0.87
N PRO A 18 14.68 -5.87 0.25
CA PRO A 18 14.55 -5.30 1.60
C PRO A 18 15.63 -4.28 1.96
N GLN A 19 16.83 -4.40 1.39
CA GLN A 19 17.95 -3.48 1.67
C GLN A 19 17.72 -2.08 1.07
N TYR A 20 16.88 -1.98 0.03
CA TYR A 20 16.59 -0.73 -0.69
C TYR A 20 15.29 -0.07 -0.25
N VAL A 21 14.54 -0.71 0.64
CA VAL A 21 13.27 -0.16 1.15
C VAL A 21 13.54 0.94 2.16
N GLN A 22 12.96 2.10 1.93
CA GLN A 22 13.02 3.24 2.84
C GLN A 22 11.61 3.58 3.33
N ALA A 23 11.38 3.48 4.64
CA ALA A 23 10.10 3.80 5.25
C ALA A 23 9.64 5.23 4.95
N ALA A 24 10.55 6.19 4.92
CA ALA A 24 10.25 7.58 4.56
C ALA A 24 9.72 7.73 3.13
N ALA A 25 10.33 7.02 2.17
CA ALA A 25 9.88 7.04 0.78
C ALA A 25 8.50 6.37 0.62
N LEU A 26 8.28 5.23 1.29
CA LEU A 26 6.99 4.53 1.29
C LEU A 26 5.90 5.38 1.95
N LEU A 27 6.18 5.99 3.10
CA LEU A 27 5.25 6.91 3.77
C LEU A 27 4.83 8.04 2.83
N HIS A 28 5.80 8.70 2.20
CA HIS A 28 5.53 9.81 1.28
C HIS A 28 4.71 9.36 0.07
N HIS A 29 5.06 8.23 -0.53
CA HIS A 29 4.37 7.64 -1.68
C HIS A 29 2.90 7.32 -1.35
N TYR A 30 2.66 6.52 -0.32
CA TYR A 30 1.30 6.09 0.03
C TYR A 30 0.42 7.22 0.56
N ARG A 31 0.98 8.14 1.35
CA ARG A 31 0.29 9.36 1.78
C ARG A 31 -0.13 10.22 0.59
N GLY A 32 0.74 10.35 -0.41
CA GLY A 32 0.43 11.07 -1.65
C GLY A 32 -0.71 10.43 -2.43
N ILE A 33 -0.73 9.10 -2.58
CA ILE A 33 -1.82 8.37 -3.24
C ILE A 33 -3.14 8.60 -2.51
N ALA A 34 -3.16 8.37 -1.20
CA ALA A 34 -4.36 8.52 -0.37
C ALA A 34 -4.89 9.96 -0.39
N GLY A 35 -4.01 10.95 -0.21
CA GLY A 35 -4.37 12.36 -0.22
C GLY A 35 -4.95 12.81 -1.57
N ASN A 36 -4.40 12.35 -2.69
CA ASN A 36 -4.93 12.64 -4.01
C ASN A 36 -6.32 12.01 -4.22
N ALA A 37 -6.53 10.78 -3.76
CA ALA A 37 -7.82 10.10 -3.86
C ALA A 37 -8.89 10.78 -2.96
N LEU A 38 -8.52 11.14 -1.73
CA LEU A 38 -9.43 11.74 -0.75
C LEU A 38 -9.84 13.17 -1.13
N ARG A 39 -8.92 13.97 -1.71
CA ARG A 39 -9.17 15.36 -2.09
C ARG A 39 -10.39 15.55 -3.00
N ASN A 40 -10.70 14.54 -3.80
CA ASN A 40 -11.82 14.56 -4.75
C ASN A 40 -12.98 13.67 -4.29
N MET A 41 -13.11 13.43 -2.97
CA MET A 41 -14.13 12.57 -2.40
C MET A 41 -14.83 13.29 -1.25
N ASP A 42 -16.14 13.45 -1.39
CA ASP A 42 -16.99 13.91 -0.29
C ASP A 42 -17.56 12.70 0.44
N LEU A 43 -17.03 12.42 1.62
CA LEU A 43 -17.42 11.24 2.41
C LEU A 43 -18.84 11.32 2.98
N ALA A 44 -19.44 12.52 3.03
CA ALA A 44 -20.82 12.72 3.49
C ALA A 44 -21.85 12.29 2.45
N HIS A 45 -21.45 12.09 1.19
CA HIS A 45 -22.27 11.66 0.09
C HIS A 45 -21.85 10.27 -0.43
N PRO A 46 -22.70 9.60 -1.25
CA PRO A 46 -22.32 8.33 -1.84
C PRO A 46 -21.02 8.42 -2.64
N VAL A 47 -20.06 7.59 -2.31
CA VAL A 47 -18.74 7.54 -2.96
C VAL A 47 -18.59 6.29 -3.82
N LYS A 48 -17.76 6.33 -4.86
CA LYS A 48 -17.38 5.12 -5.58
C LYS A 48 -16.62 4.20 -4.62
N LEU A 49 -17.20 3.04 -4.30
CA LEU A 49 -16.66 2.14 -3.28
C LEU A 49 -15.21 1.73 -3.59
N LYS A 50 -14.89 1.40 -4.84
CA LYS A 50 -13.52 1.06 -5.23
C LYS A 50 -12.56 2.24 -5.03
N LYS A 51 -13.04 3.47 -5.26
CA LYS A 51 -12.22 4.67 -5.04
C LYS A 51 -11.96 4.93 -3.55
N TRP A 52 -12.91 4.62 -2.67
CA TRP A 52 -12.69 4.67 -1.23
C TRP A 52 -11.59 3.70 -0.77
N PHE A 53 -11.52 2.50 -1.34
CA PHE A 53 -10.41 1.57 -1.07
C PHE A 53 -9.06 2.07 -1.57
N TYR A 54 -9.02 2.97 -2.58
CA TYR A 54 -7.79 3.68 -2.98
C TYR A 54 -7.37 4.78 -1.98
N VAL A 55 -8.22 5.11 -1.01
CA VAL A 55 -7.83 5.91 0.16
C VAL A 55 -7.38 4.99 1.30
N LEU A 56 -8.24 4.04 1.69
CA LEU A 56 -8.03 3.19 2.87
C LEU A 56 -6.73 2.38 2.77
N ARG A 57 -6.54 1.65 1.67
CA ARG A 57 -5.40 0.73 1.53
C ARG A 57 -4.04 1.46 1.55
N PRO A 58 -3.81 2.56 0.83
CA PRO A 58 -2.57 3.31 0.94
C PRO A 58 -2.34 3.91 2.34
N LEU A 59 -3.36 4.35 3.05
CA LEU A 59 -3.21 4.83 4.43
C LEU A 59 -2.71 3.71 5.34
N LEU A 60 -3.27 2.52 5.25
CA LEU A 60 -2.81 1.36 6.01
C LEU A 60 -1.39 0.95 5.62
N ALA A 61 -1.05 1.00 4.32
CA ALA A 61 0.31 0.71 3.85
C ALA A 61 1.34 1.73 4.35
N ALA A 62 0.98 3.03 4.37
CA ALA A 62 1.83 4.08 4.94
C ALA A 62 2.08 3.85 6.44
N ARG A 63 1.01 3.56 7.17
CA ARG A 63 1.07 3.25 8.61
C ARG A 63 1.94 2.01 8.87
N TRP A 64 1.75 0.95 8.11
CA TRP A 64 2.57 -0.27 8.17
C TRP A 64 4.05 0.02 7.96
N ALA A 65 4.40 0.74 6.89
CA ALA A 65 5.79 1.05 6.54
C ALA A 65 6.55 1.75 7.67
N VAL A 66 5.85 2.58 8.46
CA VAL A 66 6.45 3.31 9.59
C VAL A 66 6.47 2.48 10.86
N LYS A 67 5.39 1.75 11.17
CA LYS A 67 5.23 1.05 12.47
C LYS A 67 5.88 -0.33 12.48
N GLN A 68 5.80 -1.07 11.37
CA GLN A 68 6.36 -2.42 11.26
C GLN A 68 7.70 -2.44 10.51
N GLY A 69 7.94 -1.45 9.66
CA GLY A 69 9.09 -1.42 8.77
C GLY A 69 8.92 -2.33 7.55
N GLY A 70 9.82 -2.18 6.59
CA GLY A 70 9.83 -3.02 5.40
C GLY A 70 8.72 -2.76 4.38
N ILE A 71 8.51 -3.73 3.51
CA ILE A 71 7.53 -3.66 2.42
C ILE A 71 6.14 -3.98 2.96
N PRO A 72 5.15 -3.09 2.82
CA PRO A 72 3.79 -3.37 3.25
C PRO A 72 3.17 -4.56 2.50
N PRO A 73 2.35 -5.36 3.17
CA PRO A 73 1.65 -6.48 2.54
C PRO A 73 0.77 -6.04 1.36
N MET A 74 0.60 -6.96 0.42
CA MET A 74 -0.21 -6.71 -0.77
C MET A 74 -1.70 -6.78 -0.49
N THR A 75 -2.14 -7.57 0.49
CA THR A 75 -3.55 -7.76 0.78
C THR A 75 -4.05 -6.79 1.85
N LEU A 76 -5.31 -6.36 1.72
CA LEU A 76 -5.95 -5.52 2.72
C LEU A 76 -6.11 -6.26 4.06
N ALA A 77 -6.37 -7.57 4.00
CA ALA A 77 -6.53 -8.40 5.20
C ALA A 77 -5.28 -8.41 6.07
N GLU A 78 -4.09 -8.59 5.45
CA GLU A 78 -2.81 -8.54 6.15
C GLU A 78 -2.53 -7.14 6.71
N LEU A 79 -2.81 -6.07 5.96
CA LEU A 79 -2.66 -4.70 6.45
C LEU A 79 -3.56 -4.42 7.65
N MET A 80 -4.76 -5.00 7.66
CA MET A 80 -5.72 -4.83 8.76
C MET A 80 -5.40 -5.70 9.98
N SER A 81 -4.66 -6.80 9.84
CA SER A 81 -4.33 -7.68 10.96
C SER A 81 -3.55 -6.96 12.09
N GLU A 82 -2.73 -5.99 11.70
CA GLU A 82 -1.95 -5.14 12.63
C GLU A 82 -2.67 -3.84 13.02
N TRP A 83 -3.92 -3.68 12.61
CA TRP A 83 -4.71 -2.50 12.89
C TRP A 83 -6.06 -2.84 13.50
N GLN A 84 -6.13 -2.76 14.83
CA GLN A 84 -7.39 -2.97 15.54
C GLN A 84 -8.33 -1.79 15.33
N THR A 85 -9.52 -2.07 14.85
CA THR A 85 -10.59 -1.09 14.64
C THR A 85 -11.95 -1.72 14.85
N ASP A 86 -12.87 -0.97 15.47
CA ASP A 86 -14.26 -1.38 15.63
C ASP A 86 -15.01 -1.52 14.28
N CYS A 87 -14.47 -0.92 13.22
CA CYS A 87 -15.02 -1.01 11.89
C CYS A 87 -14.53 -2.21 11.06
N ALA A 88 -13.73 -3.13 11.63
CA ALA A 88 -13.14 -4.24 10.88
C ALA A 88 -14.19 -5.10 10.16
N ALA A 89 -15.30 -5.43 10.82
CA ALA A 89 -16.40 -6.19 10.21
C ALA A 89 -17.03 -5.44 9.03
N GLN A 90 -17.34 -4.14 9.21
CA GLN A 90 -17.91 -3.32 8.14
C GLN A 90 -16.96 -3.22 6.92
N ILE A 91 -15.66 -3.09 7.15
CA ILE A 91 -14.66 -3.05 6.05
C ILE A 91 -14.64 -4.39 5.31
N THR A 92 -14.72 -5.51 6.03
CA THR A 92 -14.77 -6.86 5.44
C THR A 92 -16.01 -7.04 4.57
N ASP A 93 -17.17 -6.61 5.04
CA ASP A 93 -18.43 -6.63 4.27
C ASP A 93 -18.30 -5.78 2.99
N LEU A 94 -17.68 -4.61 3.09
CA LEU A 94 -17.43 -3.75 1.93
C LEU A 94 -16.44 -4.35 0.92
N VAL A 95 -15.48 -5.16 1.37
CA VAL A 95 -14.60 -5.92 0.47
C VAL A 95 -15.42 -6.93 -0.35
N ALA A 96 -16.35 -7.66 0.29
CA ALA A 96 -17.24 -8.59 -0.39
C ALA A 96 -18.13 -7.86 -1.42
N ILE A 97 -18.78 -6.77 -1.01
CA ILE A 97 -19.59 -5.94 -1.91
C ILE A 97 -18.77 -5.45 -3.10
N LYS A 98 -17.55 -4.93 -2.84
CA LYS A 98 -16.64 -4.44 -3.91
C LYS A 98 -16.30 -5.53 -4.93
N ALA A 99 -16.20 -6.79 -4.52
CA ALA A 99 -15.85 -7.90 -5.42
C ALA A 99 -17.00 -8.20 -6.42
N GLU A 100 -18.24 -7.95 -6.03
CA GLU A 100 -19.45 -8.22 -6.83
C GLU A 100 -19.88 -7.02 -7.69
N GLN A 101 -19.43 -5.80 -7.35
CA GLN A 101 -19.86 -4.57 -7.99
C GLN A 101 -18.85 -4.05 -9.02
N ASP A 102 -19.35 -3.28 -9.98
CA ASP A 102 -18.53 -2.61 -11.00
C ASP A 102 -17.81 -1.35 -10.46
N GLU A 103 -17.01 -0.71 -11.33
CA GLU A 103 -16.24 0.48 -10.98
C GLU A 103 -17.10 1.73 -10.69
N SER A 104 -18.35 1.74 -11.15
CA SER A 104 -19.28 2.87 -10.99
C SER A 104 -20.12 2.80 -9.71
N TYR A 105 -20.12 1.66 -9.02
CA TYR A 105 -20.93 1.43 -7.84
C TYR A 105 -20.69 2.49 -6.76
N LEU A 106 -21.77 3.14 -6.35
CA LEU A 106 -21.80 4.14 -5.29
C LEU A 106 -22.27 3.50 -3.98
N HIS A 107 -21.56 3.81 -2.90
CA HIS A 107 -21.88 3.35 -1.55
C HIS A 107 -21.91 4.53 -0.57
N THR A 108 -22.89 4.56 0.31
CA THR A 108 -22.96 5.52 1.40
C THR A 108 -22.22 4.95 2.61
N LEU A 109 -21.09 5.56 2.96
CA LEU A 109 -20.30 5.14 4.12
C LEU A 109 -21.07 5.46 5.41
N SER A 110 -20.99 4.56 6.40
CA SER A 110 -21.49 4.85 7.74
C SER A 110 -20.73 6.00 8.37
N PRO A 111 -21.31 6.75 9.34
CA PRO A 111 -20.61 7.82 10.06
C PRO A 111 -19.31 7.35 10.71
N GLU A 112 -19.26 6.10 11.16
CA GLU A 112 -18.10 5.47 11.77
C GLU A 112 -16.98 5.30 10.73
N LEU A 113 -17.29 4.83 9.52
CA LEU A 113 -16.31 4.67 8.44
C LEU A 113 -15.82 6.02 7.90
N GLN A 114 -16.70 7.03 7.84
CA GLN A 114 -16.31 8.39 7.47
C GLN A 114 -15.30 8.95 8.47
N ARG A 115 -15.59 8.86 9.78
CA ARG A 115 -14.71 9.30 10.86
C ARG A 115 -13.40 8.54 10.83
N LEU A 116 -13.45 7.20 10.77
CA LEU A 116 -12.28 6.33 10.69
C LEU A 116 -11.35 6.74 9.54
N THR A 117 -11.91 7.06 8.37
CA THR A 117 -11.12 7.47 7.19
C THR A 117 -10.36 8.77 7.46
N ILE A 118 -11.02 9.75 8.08
CA ILE A 118 -10.41 11.05 8.42
C ILE A 118 -9.37 10.88 9.52
N ASP A 119 -9.68 10.12 10.57
CA ASP A 119 -8.77 9.90 11.70
C ASP A 119 -7.50 9.18 11.24
N LEU A 120 -7.64 8.15 10.40
CA LEU A 120 -6.50 7.43 9.82
C LEU A 120 -5.67 8.34 8.90
N TYR A 121 -6.33 9.20 8.10
CA TYR A 121 -5.62 10.16 7.26
C TYR A 121 -4.81 11.16 8.11
N ASN A 122 -5.39 11.66 9.18
CA ASN A 122 -4.72 12.58 10.11
C ASN A 122 -3.56 11.87 10.82
N GLU A 123 -3.77 10.65 11.35
CA GLU A 123 -2.69 9.83 11.93
C GLU A 123 -1.53 9.71 10.96
N VAL A 124 -1.80 9.28 9.72
CA VAL A 124 -0.75 9.08 8.69
C VAL A 124 -0.08 10.40 8.30
N SER A 125 -0.82 11.52 8.34
CA SER A 125 -0.26 12.84 8.02
C SER A 125 0.73 13.33 9.07
N GLU A 126 0.57 12.90 10.32
CA GLU A 126 1.45 13.22 11.45
C GLU A 126 2.62 12.25 11.60
N LEU A 127 2.56 11.08 10.93
CA LEU A 127 3.66 10.10 10.98
C LEU A 127 4.94 10.70 10.39
N PHE A 128 6.03 10.37 11.04
CA PHE A 128 7.38 10.69 10.61
C PHE A 128 8.20 9.40 10.50
N ALA A 129 8.95 9.29 9.42
CA ALA A 129 9.96 8.26 9.25
C ALA A 129 11.30 8.95 8.92
N PRO A 130 12.36 8.69 9.68
CA PRO A 130 13.66 9.28 9.39
C PRO A 130 14.15 8.80 8.02
N ALA A 131 14.78 9.69 7.28
CA ALA A 131 15.51 9.29 6.08
C ALA A 131 16.70 8.41 6.49
N THR A 132 16.77 7.23 5.88
CA THR A 132 17.92 6.34 6.04
C THR A 132 18.91 6.58 4.91
N GLN A 133 20.20 6.27 5.16
CA GLN A 133 21.19 6.33 4.09
C GLN A 133 20.79 5.36 2.97
N ALA A 134 20.93 5.79 1.72
CA ALA A 134 20.69 4.93 0.58
C ALA A 134 21.62 3.70 0.65
N ALA A 135 21.08 2.52 0.37
CA ALA A 135 21.89 1.31 0.27
C ALA A 135 22.87 1.43 -0.90
N ASP A 136 24.00 0.74 -0.79
CA ASP A 136 24.96 0.63 -1.89
C ASP A 136 24.29 -0.04 -3.09
N SER A 137 24.39 0.57 -4.26
CA SER A 137 23.84 0.04 -5.51
C SER A 137 24.68 -1.09 -6.13
N GLY A 138 25.85 -1.38 -5.59
CA GLY A 138 26.77 -2.41 -6.08
C GLY A 138 26.10 -3.76 -6.29
N PRO A 139 25.46 -4.36 -5.26
CA PRO A 139 24.81 -5.67 -5.37
C PRO A 139 23.70 -5.71 -6.41
N LEU A 140 22.92 -4.63 -6.54
CA LEU A 140 21.85 -4.55 -7.55
C LEU A 140 22.42 -4.45 -8.97
N ASN A 141 23.49 -3.67 -9.15
CA ASN A 141 24.19 -3.56 -10.44
C ASN A 141 24.87 -4.88 -10.85
N GLU A 142 25.37 -5.64 -9.87
CA GLU A 142 25.97 -6.96 -10.11
C GLU A 142 24.89 -7.96 -10.58
N LEU A 143 23.79 -8.08 -9.87
CA LEU A 143 22.64 -8.90 -10.29
C LEU A 143 22.18 -8.54 -11.71
N PHE A 144 22.09 -7.25 -12.03
CA PHE A 144 21.70 -6.80 -13.36
C PHE A 144 22.71 -7.23 -14.45
N ARG A 145 24.01 -7.10 -14.21
CA ARG A 145 25.06 -7.52 -15.15
C ARG A 145 25.08 -9.03 -15.36
N GLU A 146 24.97 -9.81 -14.30
CA GLU A 146 24.91 -11.27 -14.38
C GLU A 146 23.70 -11.73 -15.19
N THR A 147 22.53 -11.13 -14.95
CA THR A 147 21.32 -11.42 -15.73
C THR A 147 21.49 -11.09 -17.20
N LEU A 148 22.08 -9.92 -17.53
CA LEU A 148 22.36 -9.56 -18.92
C LEU A 148 23.33 -10.54 -19.60
N ALA A 149 24.39 -10.94 -18.91
CA ALA A 149 25.39 -11.88 -19.45
C ALA A 149 24.78 -13.28 -19.67
N ALA A 150 23.81 -13.68 -18.86
CA ALA A 150 23.12 -14.96 -19.05
C ALA A 150 22.16 -14.94 -20.25
N VAL A 151 21.56 -13.79 -20.56
CA VAL A 151 20.59 -13.63 -21.65
C VAL A 151 21.28 -13.30 -22.99
N TYR A 152 22.39 -12.58 -22.95
CA TYR A 152 23.16 -12.13 -24.12
C TYR A 152 24.63 -12.54 -23.98
N PRO A 153 24.93 -13.85 -24.19
CA PRO A 153 26.29 -14.39 -24.07
C PRO A 153 27.25 -13.86 -25.14
#